data_89cedb2e58a422246b6770ab9934944b
#
_entry.id   89cedb2e58a422246b6770ab9934944b
#
_cell.length_a   1.000
_cell.length_b   1.000
_cell.length_c   1.000
_cell.angle_alpha   90.00
_cell.angle_beta   90.00
_cell.angle_gamma   90.00
#
_symmetry.space_group_name_H-M   'P 1'
#
loop_
_entity.id
_entity.type
_entity.pdbx_description
1 polymer ?
#
loop_
_entity_poly.entity_id
_entity_poly.type
_entity_poly.pdbx_seq_one_letter_code
_entity_poly.pdbx_strand_id
1 'polypeptide(L)'
;YSFQYDCLEFYFSGKNTEGEYADDDVQFIFTYQTDGAPALRVGGSGNQAENYAAGKYAQVRTACETNASGWNFEAAVPWTALGVTDLTSVFGISVKQNDDYPEDTAFDKGTYISYGDAQWNIMTGNFTLSLSTENASENSGEPKALSAEKSGAELQIDGELNEAVWNGGFYTYTDEATGKPLQLKYAWDKQNLYFAAKMIDTTPFYSSDKAFADDGNGEIYTFQYDALEFYFSASNRKGAYADGDIQLIFTYQEDGKPVIAAGASGSQREDLAAGKFDNIKSACTTTDFGWYLEISIPWETLGVDELSDVFGITVKQNDDFSGDT
;
A
#
# COMPACT_ATOMS: atom_id res chain seq x y z
N TYR A 1 15.78 26.20 3.97
CA TYR A 1 15.65 24.98 4.75
C TYR A 1 15.35 23.83 3.81
N SER A 2 16.02 22.67 3.97
CA SER A 2 15.94 21.51 3.05
C SER A 2 14.56 20.87 2.97
N PHE A 3 13.76 20.98 4.01
CA PHE A 3 12.39 20.47 4.04
C PHE A 3 11.37 21.36 3.30
N GLN A 4 11.79 22.48 2.74
CA GLN A 4 10.98 23.37 1.92
C GLN A 4 10.99 22.99 0.43
N TYR A 5 11.64 21.91 0.09
CA TYR A 5 11.73 21.36 -1.26
C TYR A 5 11.20 19.94 -1.27
N ASP A 6 10.99 19.39 -2.46
CA ASP A 6 10.68 17.98 -2.60
C ASP A 6 11.72 17.15 -1.87
N CYS A 7 11.32 16.52 -0.80
CA CYS A 7 12.24 15.75 0.01
C CYS A 7 11.58 14.58 0.72
N LEU A 8 12.40 13.59 1.05
CA LEU A 8 12.06 12.49 1.92
C LEU A 8 12.75 12.71 3.27
N GLU A 9 11.96 12.74 4.33
CA GLU A 9 12.47 12.70 5.69
C GLU A 9 12.38 11.27 6.22
N PHE A 10 13.49 10.72 6.65
CA PHE A 10 13.59 9.40 7.25
C PHE A 10 14.02 9.54 8.71
N TYR A 11 13.17 9.08 9.59
CA TYR A 11 13.38 9.09 11.03
C TYR A 11 13.73 7.68 11.48
N PHE A 12 14.79 7.56 12.27
CA PHE A 12 15.27 6.29 12.79
C PHE A 12 15.58 6.39 14.27
N SER A 13 15.05 5.43 15.05
CA SER A 13 15.40 5.23 16.45
C SER A 13 16.00 3.84 16.64
N GLY A 14 17.25 3.81 17.07
CA GLY A 14 17.98 2.56 17.29
C GLY A 14 17.42 1.69 18.42
N LYS A 15 16.57 2.26 19.26
CA LYS A 15 15.94 1.58 20.40
C LYS A 15 14.43 1.54 20.35
N ASN A 16 13.84 2.01 19.24
CA ASN A 16 12.39 2.16 19.12
C ASN A 16 11.77 2.90 20.32
N THR A 17 12.44 3.93 20.80
CA THR A 17 11.96 4.75 21.92
C THR A 17 11.10 5.90 21.40
N GLU A 18 10.09 6.27 22.18
CA GLU A 18 9.27 7.45 21.96
C GLU A 18 9.70 8.59 22.88
N GLY A 19 9.46 9.83 22.46
CA GLY A 19 9.73 11.03 23.23
C GLY A 19 10.81 11.91 22.62
N GLU A 20 11.59 12.58 23.44
CA GLU A 20 12.71 13.40 22.99
C GLU A 20 13.78 12.56 22.28
N TYR A 21 14.45 13.14 21.29
CA TYR A 21 15.53 12.45 20.56
C TYR A 21 16.64 11.98 21.50
N ALA A 22 16.93 10.70 21.45
CA ALA A 22 18.09 10.11 22.09
C ALA A 22 19.36 10.31 21.23
N ASP A 23 20.53 10.01 21.79
CA ASP A 23 21.83 10.25 21.14
C ASP A 23 22.01 9.53 19.78
N ASP A 24 21.31 8.40 19.56
CA ASP A 24 21.40 7.61 18.33
C ASP A 24 20.13 7.73 17.45
N ASP A 25 19.19 8.57 17.82
CA ASP A 25 18.05 8.90 16.97
C ASP A 25 18.47 9.88 15.90
N VAL A 26 17.96 9.70 14.68
CA VAL A 26 18.32 10.55 13.55
C VAL A 26 17.13 10.83 12.65
N GLN A 27 17.06 12.06 12.17
CA GLN A 27 16.22 12.50 11.07
C GLN A 27 17.13 12.80 9.88
N PHE A 28 17.13 11.96 8.87
CA PHE A 28 17.73 12.29 7.58
C PHE A 28 16.73 13.03 6.71
N ILE A 29 17.19 14.04 5.99
CA ILE A 29 16.40 14.80 5.03
C ILE A 29 17.13 14.69 3.68
N PHE A 30 16.51 13.97 2.76
CA PHE A 30 17.01 13.72 1.42
C PHE A 30 16.25 14.61 0.44
N THR A 31 16.83 15.72 0.06
CA THR A 31 16.22 16.68 -0.88
C THR A 31 16.48 16.23 -2.31
N TYR A 32 15.43 16.14 -3.12
CA TYR A 32 15.53 15.83 -4.54
C TYR A 32 16.47 16.79 -5.26
N GLN A 33 17.26 16.24 -6.20
CA GLN A 33 18.14 16.99 -7.08
C GLN A 33 18.04 16.42 -8.49
N THR A 34 18.00 17.29 -9.48
CA THR A 34 17.85 16.91 -10.90
C THR A 34 19.05 16.17 -11.48
N ASP A 35 20.19 16.18 -10.79
CA ASP A 35 21.41 15.45 -11.18
C ASP A 35 21.42 13.98 -10.71
N GLY A 36 20.33 13.52 -10.05
CA GLY A 36 20.21 12.16 -9.52
C GLY A 36 20.94 11.91 -8.20
N ALA A 37 21.51 12.93 -7.58
CA ALA A 37 22.25 12.83 -6.32
C ALA A 37 21.56 13.64 -5.20
N PRO A 38 20.58 13.08 -4.47
CA PRO A 38 19.85 13.79 -3.43
C PRO A 38 20.78 14.45 -2.41
N ALA A 39 20.48 15.68 -2.05
CA ALA A 39 21.25 16.37 -1.03
C ALA A 39 20.83 15.86 0.36
N LEU A 40 21.81 15.34 1.13
CA LEU A 40 21.60 14.87 2.50
C LEU A 40 21.75 16.01 3.50
N ARG A 41 20.80 16.12 4.41
CA ARG A 41 20.86 16.94 5.63
C ARG A 41 20.34 16.11 6.80
N VAL A 42 20.50 16.64 8.00
CA VAL A 42 19.96 16.05 9.23
C VAL A 42 19.15 17.07 10.00
N GLY A 43 18.28 16.57 10.88
CA GLY A 43 17.52 17.40 11.81
C GLY A 43 18.39 18.12 12.83
N GLY A 44 17.79 19.06 13.55
CA GLY A 44 18.48 19.86 14.57
C GLY A 44 18.38 19.31 15.99
N SER A 45 17.57 18.28 16.24
CA SER A 45 17.33 17.75 17.60
C SER A 45 18.42 16.76 18.03
N GLY A 46 18.62 16.62 19.33
CA GLY A 46 19.68 15.76 19.86
C GLY A 46 21.07 16.20 19.38
N ASN A 47 21.93 15.24 19.10
CA ASN A 47 23.33 15.45 18.67
C ASN A 47 23.55 15.33 17.14
N GLN A 48 22.46 15.31 16.35
CA GLN A 48 22.52 15.01 14.92
C GLN A 48 23.38 15.99 14.13
N ALA A 49 23.23 17.28 14.41
CA ALA A 49 23.97 18.33 13.71
C ALA A 49 25.48 18.25 13.98
N GLU A 50 25.87 17.91 15.22
CA GLU A 50 27.26 17.68 15.60
C GLU A 50 27.84 16.44 14.91
N ASN A 51 27.07 15.34 14.90
CA ASN A 51 27.42 14.10 14.21
C ASN A 51 27.58 14.32 12.69
N TYR A 52 26.71 15.12 12.09
CA TYR A 52 26.80 15.47 10.68
C TYR A 52 28.07 16.28 10.39
N ALA A 53 28.34 17.29 11.19
CA ALA A 53 29.56 18.11 11.08
C ALA A 53 30.83 17.30 11.29
N ALA A 54 30.78 16.29 12.16
CA ALA A 54 31.90 15.36 12.40
C ALA A 54 32.06 14.30 11.29
N GLY A 55 31.19 14.28 10.29
CA GLY A 55 31.25 13.32 9.18
C GLY A 55 30.72 11.91 9.48
N LYS A 56 29.98 11.72 10.56
CA LYS A 56 29.39 10.39 10.93
C LYS A 56 28.58 9.79 9.77
N TYR A 57 27.95 10.63 8.97
CA TYR A 57 27.05 10.22 7.88
C TYR A 57 27.71 10.28 6.48
N ALA A 58 29.02 10.49 6.40
CA ALA A 58 29.72 10.63 5.12
C ALA A 58 29.69 9.38 4.23
N GLN A 59 29.35 8.22 4.78
CA GLN A 59 29.23 6.97 4.01
C GLN A 59 27.81 6.64 3.57
N VAL A 60 26.81 7.48 3.88
CA VAL A 60 25.47 7.35 3.34
C VAL A 60 25.50 7.58 1.84
N ARG A 61 24.96 6.64 1.10
CA ARG A 61 24.85 6.72 -0.36
C ARG A 61 23.40 6.87 -0.74
N THR A 62 23.13 7.72 -1.70
CA THR A 62 21.79 8.02 -2.18
C THR A 62 21.77 8.12 -3.68
N ALA A 63 20.63 7.79 -4.27
CA ALA A 63 20.34 8.05 -5.67
C ALA A 63 18.87 8.39 -5.83
N CYS A 64 18.53 9.17 -6.85
CA CYS A 64 17.16 9.39 -7.26
C CYS A 64 17.06 9.51 -8.79
N GLU A 65 15.90 9.17 -9.31
CA GLU A 65 15.54 9.37 -10.71
C GLU A 65 14.07 9.75 -10.84
N THR A 66 13.75 10.56 -11.83
CA THR A 66 12.38 10.93 -12.17
C THR A 66 11.76 9.90 -13.10
N ASN A 67 10.47 9.64 -12.91
CA ASN A 67 9.63 8.88 -13.82
C ASN A 67 8.31 9.61 -14.06
N ALA A 68 7.40 9.01 -14.83
CA ALA A 68 6.11 9.62 -15.15
C ALA A 68 5.20 9.85 -13.93
N SER A 69 5.45 9.15 -12.81
CA SER A 69 4.63 9.20 -11.58
C SER A 69 5.29 10.00 -10.46
N GLY A 70 6.45 10.62 -10.70
CA GLY A 70 7.19 11.35 -9.68
C GLY A 70 8.68 11.02 -9.70
N TRP A 71 9.25 10.61 -8.58
CA TRP A 71 10.64 10.23 -8.48
C TRP A 71 10.86 9.03 -7.59
N ASN A 72 11.80 8.17 -7.98
CA ASN A 72 12.26 7.05 -7.19
C ASN A 72 13.46 7.48 -6.35
N PHE A 73 13.58 6.94 -5.16
CA PHE A 73 14.66 7.24 -4.24
C PHE A 73 15.22 5.94 -3.64
N GLU A 74 16.55 5.88 -3.58
CA GLU A 74 17.27 4.81 -2.88
C GLU A 74 18.28 5.41 -1.91
N ALA A 75 18.42 4.79 -0.75
CA ALA A 75 19.47 5.13 0.21
C ALA A 75 20.07 3.86 0.83
N ALA A 76 21.41 3.86 0.92
CA ALA A 76 22.17 2.89 1.70
C ALA A 76 22.79 3.60 2.89
N VAL A 77 22.28 3.31 4.08
CA VAL A 77 22.73 3.91 5.34
C VAL A 77 23.48 2.84 6.14
N PRO A 78 24.79 3.01 6.39
CA PRO A 78 25.53 2.05 7.20
C PRO A 78 24.99 1.98 8.63
N TRP A 79 24.90 0.78 9.19
CA TRP A 79 24.46 0.58 10.58
C TRP A 79 25.28 1.37 11.58
N THR A 80 26.59 1.51 11.31
CA THR A 80 27.48 2.32 12.13
C THR A 80 27.11 3.80 12.14
N ALA A 81 26.58 4.32 11.03
CA ALA A 81 26.05 5.69 10.96
C ALA A 81 24.78 5.86 11.80
N LEU A 82 23.98 4.82 11.92
CA LEU A 82 22.78 4.77 12.76
C LEU A 82 23.08 4.44 14.24
N GLY A 83 24.35 4.21 14.60
CA GLY A 83 24.72 3.82 15.97
C GLY A 83 24.32 2.39 16.34
N VAL A 84 23.91 1.57 15.37
CA VAL A 84 23.43 0.21 15.59
C VAL A 84 24.62 -0.75 15.64
N THR A 85 24.75 -1.44 16.77
CA THR A 85 25.76 -2.49 16.97
C THR A 85 25.16 -3.87 17.15
N ASP A 86 23.86 -3.96 17.45
CA ASP A 86 23.12 -5.20 17.60
C ASP A 86 21.96 -5.26 16.61
N LEU A 87 22.09 -6.13 15.60
CA LEU A 87 21.11 -6.30 14.55
C LEU A 87 19.91 -7.18 14.95
N THR A 88 19.92 -7.75 16.15
CA THR A 88 18.77 -8.48 16.68
C THR A 88 17.75 -7.56 17.37
N SER A 89 18.09 -6.29 17.52
CA SER A 89 17.22 -5.28 18.10
C SER A 89 16.05 -4.95 17.20
N VAL A 90 15.01 -4.42 17.80
CA VAL A 90 13.87 -3.81 17.13
C VAL A 90 14.10 -2.31 17.02
N PHE A 91 13.92 -1.78 15.84
CA PHE A 91 14.15 -0.37 15.52
C PHE A 91 12.83 0.36 15.34
N GLY A 92 12.80 1.66 15.59
CA GLY A 92 11.70 2.55 15.23
C GLY A 92 12.03 3.28 13.95
N ILE A 93 11.09 3.32 13.01
CA ILE A 93 11.20 4.09 11.77
C ILE A 93 9.95 4.92 11.52
N SER A 94 10.14 6.10 10.97
CA SER A 94 9.07 6.89 10.35
C SER A 94 9.60 7.50 9.06
N VAL A 95 8.73 7.69 8.10
CA VAL A 95 9.08 8.28 6.80
C VAL A 95 8.06 9.36 6.48
N LYS A 96 8.52 10.49 5.98
CA LYS A 96 7.68 11.60 5.58
C LYS A 96 8.15 12.13 4.23
N GLN A 97 7.25 12.22 3.28
CA GLN A 97 7.48 12.92 2.03
C GLN A 97 6.96 14.34 2.17
N ASN A 98 7.76 15.31 1.82
CA ASN A 98 7.34 16.69 1.61
C ASN A 98 7.37 16.99 0.11
N ASP A 99 6.34 17.66 -0.34
CA ASP A 99 6.14 18.08 -1.73
C ASP A 99 6.05 19.60 -1.78
N ASP A 100 6.92 20.23 -2.56
CA ASP A 100 6.95 21.67 -2.79
C ASP A 100 6.27 21.97 -4.12
N TYR A 101 5.06 22.48 -4.08
CA TYR A 101 4.35 22.90 -5.28
C TYR A 101 5.02 24.12 -5.91
N PRO A 102 5.46 24.01 -7.20
CA PRO A 102 6.25 25.08 -7.85
C PRO A 102 5.54 26.44 -7.97
N GLU A 103 4.22 26.47 -7.80
CA GLU A 103 3.44 27.69 -7.84
C GLU A 103 3.25 28.34 -6.45
N ASP A 104 3.70 27.67 -5.41
CA ASP A 104 3.54 28.11 -4.04
C ASP A 104 4.88 28.60 -3.47
N THR A 105 5.03 29.90 -3.39
CA THR A 105 6.18 30.53 -2.73
C THR A 105 6.00 30.68 -1.21
N ALA A 106 4.87 30.21 -0.69
CA ALA A 106 4.56 30.27 0.73
C ALA A 106 4.86 28.90 1.37
N PHE A 107 5.86 28.85 2.21
CA PHE A 107 6.31 27.71 3.01
C PHE A 107 5.21 26.90 3.76
N ASP A 108 4.03 27.43 3.88
CA ASP A 108 2.92 26.89 4.68
C ASP A 108 1.94 26.01 3.90
N LYS A 109 2.18 25.76 2.62
CA LYS A 109 1.26 25.01 1.77
C LYS A 109 1.82 23.74 1.12
N GLY A 110 3.02 23.31 1.50
CA GLY A 110 3.53 21.99 1.10
C GLY A 110 2.63 20.88 1.64
N THR A 111 2.28 19.92 0.81
CA THR A 111 1.66 18.69 1.28
C THR A 111 2.71 17.71 1.76
N TYR A 112 2.35 16.90 2.72
CA TYR A 112 3.20 15.80 3.13
C TYR A 112 2.37 14.53 3.33
N ILE A 113 3.01 13.41 3.02
CA ILE A 113 2.53 12.08 3.36
C ILE A 113 3.49 11.52 4.39
N SER A 114 2.98 10.97 5.47
CA SER A 114 3.82 10.35 6.50
C SER A 114 3.46 8.90 6.77
N TYR A 115 4.47 8.10 6.96
CA TYR A 115 4.43 6.80 7.60
C TYR A 115 5.02 6.94 9.00
N GLY A 116 4.19 6.80 10.03
CA GLY A 116 4.55 7.15 11.42
C GLY A 116 4.39 8.64 11.69
N ASP A 117 4.52 9.02 12.96
CA ASP A 117 4.23 10.37 13.45
C ASP A 117 5.46 11.11 13.98
N ALA A 118 6.67 10.61 13.73
CA ALA A 118 7.89 11.29 14.18
C ALA A 118 7.97 12.69 13.58
N GLN A 119 8.42 13.63 14.42
CA GLN A 119 8.56 15.04 14.07
C GLN A 119 10.01 15.50 14.32
N TRP A 120 10.36 16.68 13.82
CA TRP A 120 11.70 17.23 13.92
C TRP A 120 12.26 17.31 15.37
N ASN A 121 11.41 17.29 16.38
CA ASN A 121 11.76 17.45 17.79
C ASN A 121 11.29 16.31 18.70
N ILE A 122 10.59 15.32 18.16
CA ILE A 122 10.08 14.20 18.96
C ILE A 122 9.96 12.94 18.10
N MET A 123 10.39 11.81 18.66
CA MET A 123 10.17 10.48 18.12
C MET A 123 8.88 9.92 18.70
N THR A 124 7.86 9.75 17.87
CA THR A 124 6.55 9.23 18.29
C THR A 124 5.89 8.48 17.15
N GLY A 125 5.01 7.55 17.44
CA GLY A 125 4.25 6.80 16.45
C GLY A 125 5.11 6.07 15.42
N ASN A 126 6.32 5.65 15.79
CA ASN A 126 7.23 4.93 14.92
C ASN A 126 6.69 3.55 14.57
N PHE A 127 6.88 3.15 13.31
CA PHE A 127 6.74 1.75 12.94
C PHE A 127 7.90 0.93 13.48
N THR A 128 7.60 -0.28 13.87
CA THR A 128 8.60 -1.26 14.29
C THR A 128 9.28 -1.89 13.10
N LEU A 129 10.58 -1.78 12.99
CA LEU A 129 11.41 -2.48 12.02
C LEU A 129 12.16 -3.63 12.70
N SER A 130 11.92 -4.85 12.26
CA SER A 130 12.69 -6.04 12.63
C SER A 130 13.45 -6.54 11.40
N LEU A 131 14.70 -6.94 11.58
CA LEU A 131 15.48 -7.52 10.51
C LEU A 131 15.17 -9.01 10.37
N SER A 132 14.87 -9.47 9.15
CA SER A 132 14.77 -10.89 8.84
C SER A 132 16.11 -11.40 8.33
N THR A 133 16.50 -12.60 8.75
CA THR A 133 17.65 -13.33 8.19
C THR A 133 17.27 -14.07 6.91
N GLU A 134 16.00 -14.14 6.58
CA GLU A 134 15.55 -14.68 5.31
C GLU A 134 15.82 -13.65 4.20
N ASN A 135 16.47 -14.10 3.14
CA ASN A 135 16.60 -13.27 1.95
C ASN A 135 15.19 -12.87 1.49
N ALA A 136 14.99 -11.58 1.24
CA ALA A 136 13.82 -11.16 0.48
C ALA A 136 13.82 -12.02 -0.78
N SER A 137 12.87 -12.93 -0.89
CA SER A 137 12.75 -13.72 -2.11
C SER A 137 12.50 -12.72 -3.22
N GLU A 138 13.42 -12.68 -4.18
CA GLU A 138 13.11 -12.12 -5.49
C GLU A 138 11.72 -12.60 -5.87
N ASN A 139 10.95 -11.79 -6.56
CA ASN A 139 9.59 -12.10 -7.00
C ASN A 139 9.62 -13.38 -7.86
N SER A 140 9.73 -14.52 -7.19
CA SER A 140 9.93 -15.84 -7.83
C SER A 140 8.64 -16.44 -8.37
N GLY A 141 7.52 -15.67 -8.31
CA GLY A 141 6.20 -16.20 -8.63
C GLY A 141 5.70 -17.25 -7.63
N GLU A 142 6.47 -17.56 -6.60
CA GLU A 142 6.04 -18.47 -5.54
C GLU A 142 5.03 -17.77 -4.62
N PRO A 143 3.99 -18.46 -4.20
CA PRO A 143 2.99 -17.91 -3.29
C PRO A 143 3.63 -17.44 -1.98
N LYS A 144 3.37 -16.19 -1.59
CA LYS A 144 3.76 -15.67 -0.28
C LYS A 144 2.67 -16.03 0.72
N ALA A 145 3.08 -16.50 1.90
CA ALA A 145 2.15 -16.59 3.02
C ALA A 145 1.93 -15.17 3.59
N LEU A 146 0.71 -14.69 3.50
CA LEU A 146 0.27 -13.45 4.13
C LEU A 146 -0.60 -13.80 5.32
N SER A 147 -0.73 -12.89 6.28
CA SER A 147 -1.63 -13.07 7.42
C SER A 147 -2.76 -12.04 7.38
N ALA A 148 -3.96 -12.50 7.76
CA ALA A 148 -5.10 -11.62 7.97
C ALA A 148 -5.24 -11.32 9.47
N GLU A 149 -5.47 -10.06 9.81
CA GLU A 149 -5.69 -9.63 11.19
C GLU A 149 -7.12 -9.94 11.62
N LYS A 150 -7.28 -10.38 12.88
CA LYS A 150 -8.63 -10.61 13.41
C LYS A 150 -9.26 -9.29 13.81
N SER A 151 -10.38 -8.96 13.20
CA SER A 151 -11.19 -7.81 13.64
C SER A 151 -11.90 -8.11 14.96
N GLY A 152 -11.95 -7.12 15.85
CA GLY A 152 -12.70 -7.20 17.11
C GLY A 152 -14.21 -7.00 16.94
N ALA A 153 -14.66 -6.47 15.82
CA ALA A 153 -16.05 -6.18 15.46
C ALA A 153 -16.22 -6.22 13.95
N GLU A 154 -17.48 -6.25 13.49
CA GLU A 154 -17.82 -6.03 12.08
C GLU A 154 -17.31 -4.65 11.64
N LEU A 155 -16.66 -4.58 10.46
CA LEU A 155 -16.14 -3.34 9.91
C LEU A 155 -17.25 -2.58 9.17
N GLN A 156 -17.15 -1.26 9.21
CA GLN A 156 -17.97 -0.39 8.37
C GLN A 156 -17.28 -0.28 7.01
N ILE A 157 -17.93 -0.70 5.96
CA ILE A 157 -17.38 -0.65 4.60
C ILE A 157 -17.82 0.64 3.95
N ASP A 158 -16.96 1.67 3.98
CA ASP A 158 -17.22 2.99 3.43
C ASP A 158 -16.12 3.47 2.45
N GLY A 159 -15.05 2.71 2.32
CA GLY A 159 -13.93 2.97 1.41
C GLY A 159 -12.88 3.94 1.95
N GLU A 160 -13.01 4.42 3.18
CA GLU A 160 -12.08 5.39 3.77
C GLU A 160 -10.87 4.76 4.47
N LEU A 161 -10.91 3.47 4.75
CA LEU A 161 -9.86 2.70 5.42
C LEU A 161 -9.41 3.31 6.75
N ASN A 162 -10.37 3.81 7.53
CA ASN A 162 -10.13 4.51 8.80
C ASN A 162 -10.31 3.61 10.03
N GLU A 163 -10.72 2.36 9.89
CA GLU A 163 -10.83 1.40 10.97
C GLU A 163 -9.49 0.99 11.52
N ALA A 164 -9.45 0.74 12.82
CA ALA A 164 -8.21 0.40 13.54
C ALA A 164 -7.45 -0.80 12.93
N VAL A 165 -8.18 -1.75 12.33
CA VAL A 165 -7.58 -2.92 11.68
C VAL A 165 -6.79 -2.53 10.43
N TRP A 166 -7.11 -1.41 9.78
CA TRP A 166 -6.37 -0.90 8.63
C TRP A 166 -5.15 -0.06 9.01
N ASN A 167 -4.98 0.26 10.29
CA ASN A 167 -3.77 0.91 10.77
C ASN A 167 -2.56 -0.04 10.63
N GLY A 168 -1.38 0.53 10.36
CA GLY A 168 -0.15 -0.24 10.18
C GLY A 168 0.11 -0.67 8.74
N GLY A 169 1.08 -1.57 8.57
CA GLY A 169 1.62 -1.90 7.25
C GLY A 169 0.65 -2.65 6.34
N PHE A 170 0.54 -2.18 5.11
CA PHE A 170 -0.03 -2.92 3.99
C PHE A 170 1.06 -3.76 3.31
N TYR A 171 0.69 -4.90 2.76
CA TYR A 171 1.56 -5.64 1.85
C TYR A 171 1.64 -4.87 0.52
N THR A 172 2.84 -4.54 0.08
CA THR A 172 3.05 -3.80 -1.16
C THR A 172 3.57 -4.74 -2.24
N TYR A 173 2.92 -4.70 -3.38
CA TYR A 173 3.34 -5.35 -4.62
C TYR A 173 3.60 -4.26 -5.64
N THR A 174 4.73 -4.33 -6.31
CA THR A 174 5.07 -3.39 -7.37
C THR A 174 5.07 -4.13 -8.70
N ASP A 175 4.34 -3.62 -9.67
CA ASP A 175 4.38 -4.14 -11.03
C ASP A 175 5.75 -3.82 -11.65
N GLU A 176 6.43 -4.84 -12.17
CA GLU A 176 7.79 -4.68 -12.72
C GLU A 176 7.82 -3.85 -14.01
N ALA A 177 6.73 -3.84 -14.77
CA ALA A 177 6.67 -3.14 -16.06
C ALA A 177 6.31 -1.66 -15.91
N THR A 178 5.42 -1.32 -14.97
CA THR A 178 4.92 0.04 -14.78
C THR A 178 5.50 0.74 -13.56
N GLY A 179 6.07 0.00 -12.62
CA GLY A 179 6.50 0.52 -11.33
C GLY A 179 5.36 0.92 -10.39
N LYS A 180 4.10 0.71 -10.78
CA LYS A 180 2.93 1.08 -9.95
C LYS A 180 2.78 0.09 -8.78
N PRO A 181 2.66 0.57 -7.53
CA PRO A 181 2.43 -0.29 -6.38
C PRO A 181 0.95 -0.54 -6.17
N LEU A 182 0.61 -1.78 -5.84
CA LEU A 182 -0.64 -2.20 -5.27
C LEU A 182 -0.42 -2.54 -3.79
N GLN A 183 -1.15 -1.91 -2.90
CA GLN A 183 -1.04 -2.16 -1.47
C GLN A 183 -2.29 -2.88 -0.96
N LEU A 184 -2.10 -3.99 -0.27
CA LEU A 184 -3.16 -4.88 0.17
C LEU A 184 -3.09 -5.15 1.66
N LYS A 185 -4.24 -5.23 2.32
CA LYS A 185 -4.36 -5.71 3.70
C LYS A 185 -5.61 -6.57 3.85
N TYR A 186 -5.50 -7.60 4.69
CA TYR A 186 -6.57 -8.55 4.95
C TYR A 186 -6.93 -8.54 6.43
N ALA A 187 -8.22 -8.64 6.71
CA ALA A 187 -8.73 -8.85 8.06
C ALA A 187 -9.87 -9.88 8.03
N TRP A 188 -10.28 -10.37 9.17
CA TRP A 188 -11.35 -11.35 9.27
C TRP A 188 -12.08 -11.27 10.61
N ASP A 189 -13.31 -11.71 10.61
CA ASP A 189 -14.06 -12.07 11.79
C ASP A 189 -14.75 -13.45 11.60
N LYS A 190 -15.66 -13.80 12.47
CA LYS A 190 -16.36 -15.08 12.37
C LYS A 190 -17.32 -15.18 11.19
N GLN A 191 -17.76 -14.06 10.64
CA GLN A 191 -18.75 -13.98 9.58
C GLN A 191 -18.12 -13.63 8.23
N ASN A 192 -17.03 -12.84 8.22
CA ASN A 192 -16.55 -12.23 7.00
C ASN A 192 -15.03 -12.30 6.85
N LEU A 193 -14.58 -12.38 5.61
CA LEU A 193 -13.27 -11.94 5.15
C LEU A 193 -13.39 -10.46 4.78
N TYR A 194 -12.45 -9.64 5.25
CA TYR A 194 -12.30 -8.24 4.87
C TYR A 194 -11.02 -8.05 4.08
N PHE A 195 -11.08 -7.14 3.15
CA PHE A 195 -9.97 -6.85 2.27
C PHE A 195 -9.93 -5.36 1.98
N ALA A 196 -8.76 -4.75 2.12
CA ALA A 196 -8.49 -3.37 1.76
C ALA A 196 -7.40 -3.30 0.70
N ALA A 197 -7.61 -2.46 -0.31
CA ALA A 197 -6.63 -2.18 -1.36
C ALA A 197 -6.43 -0.68 -1.54
N LYS A 198 -5.17 -0.27 -1.78
CA LYS A 198 -4.80 1.08 -2.19
C LYS A 198 -4.11 0.97 -3.55
N MET A 199 -4.72 1.55 -4.56
CA MET A 199 -4.20 1.62 -5.91
C MET A 199 -3.67 3.02 -6.18
N ILE A 200 -2.44 3.11 -6.71
CA ILE A 200 -1.90 4.38 -7.20
C ILE A 200 -2.30 4.53 -8.66
N ASP A 201 -3.21 5.45 -8.89
CA ASP A 201 -3.74 5.78 -10.19
C ASP A 201 -4.35 7.19 -10.12
N THR A 202 -3.71 8.14 -10.76
CA THR A 202 -4.13 9.56 -10.72
C THR A 202 -5.27 9.88 -11.67
N THR A 203 -5.65 8.93 -12.52
CA THR A 203 -6.69 9.06 -13.53
C THR A 203 -7.67 7.89 -13.51
N PRO A 204 -8.27 7.55 -12.33
CA PRO A 204 -9.14 6.39 -12.27
C PRO A 204 -10.31 6.54 -13.25
N PHE A 205 -10.42 5.58 -14.16
CA PHE A 205 -11.40 5.58 -15.22
C PHE A 205 -12.56 4.63 -14.94
N TYR A 206 -13.75 5.17 -15.05
CA TYR A 206 -14.98 4.40 -15.01
C TYR A 206 -15.89 4.83 -16.18
N SER A 207 -16.77 3.96 -16.62
CA SER A 207 -17.80 4.32 -17.59
C SER A 207 -19.15 4.36 -16.86
N SER A 208 -19.68 5.55 -16.64
CA SER A 208 -20.99 5.74 -15.99
C SER A 208 -22.15 5.13 -16.75
N ASP A 209 -22.06 5.09 -18.10
CA ASP A 209 -23.17 4.69 -18.96
C ASP A 209 -22.91 3.40 -19.75
N LYS A 210 -21.66 2.92 -19.75
CA LYS A 210 -21.20 1.84 -20.62
C LYS A 210 -20.22 0.89 -19.97
N ALA A 211 -19.98 1.03 -18.67
CA ALA A 211 -19.04 0.19 -17.91
C ALA A 211 -19.29 -1.30 -18.15
N PHE A 212 -20.45 -1.63 -18.65
CA PHE A 212 -20.93 -2.96 -18.87
C PHE A 212 -21.59 -3.05 -20.25
N ALA A 213 -21.03 -2.33 -21.24
CA ALA A 213 -21.50 -2.48 -22.61
C ALA A 213 -21.37 -3.95 -22.98
N ASP A 214 -22.51 -4.57 -23.13
CA ASP A 214 -22.68 -5.85 -23.78
C ASP A 214 -21.97 -5.78 -25.14
N ASP A 215 -20.99 -6.67 -25.37
CA ASP A 215 -20.32 -6.81 -26.69
C ASP A 215 -21.26 -7.33 -27.77
N GLY A 216 -22.56 -7.41 -27.49
CA GLY A 216 -23.60 -8.02 -28.30
C GLY A 216 -23.80 -9.51 -28.03
N ASN A 217 -22.98 -10.11 -27.16
CA ASN A 217 -23.07 -11.50 -26.72
C ASN A 217 -23.45 -11.62 -25.22
N GLY A 218 -23.73 -10.50 -24.54
CA GLY A 218 -24.04 -10.46 -23.11
C GLY A 218 -22.81 -10.53 -22.19
N GLU A 219 -21.61 -10.31 -22.75
CA GLU A 219 -20.39 -10.30 -21.97
C GLU A 219 -20.04 -8.89 -21.48
N ILE A 220 -19.79 -8.78 -20.20
CA ILE A 220 -19.40 -7.54 -19.53
C ILE A 220 -17.90 -7.59 -19.32
N TYR A 221 -17.17 -6.71 -19.99
CA TYR A 221 -15.71 -6.63 -19.88
C TYR A 221 -15.27 -5.64 -18.79
N THR A 222 -15.65 -5.93 -17.55
CA THR A 222 -15.31 -5.09 -16.40
C THR A 222 -13.81 -4.94 -16.17
N PHE A 223 -13.01 -5.89 -16.64
CA PHE A 223 -11.55 -5.86 -16.57
C PHE A 223 -10.88 -4.87 -17.54
N GLN A 224 -11.64 -4.23 -18.42
CA GLN A 224 -11.15 -3.18 -19.32
C GLN A 224 -11.17 -1.78 -18.67
N TYR A 225 -11.65 -1.69 -17.44
CA TYR A 225 -11.70 -0.47 -16.64
C TYR A 225 -10.82 -0.62 -15.40
N ASP A 226 -10.62 0.46 -14.69
CA ASP A 226 -9.91 0.39 -13.43
C ASP A 226 -10.66 -0.51 -12.46
N ALA A 227 -10.06 -1.62 -12.18
CA ALA A 227 -10.68 -2.67 -11.43
C ALA A 227 -9.66 -3.48 -10.63
N LEU A 228 -10.17 -4.13 -9.59
CA LEU A 228 -9.42 -5.13 -8.85
C LEU A 228 -10.10 -6.48 -9.03
N GLU A 229 -9.34 -7.45 -9.52
CA GLU A 229 -9.77 -8.83 -9.59
C GLU A 229 -9.31 -9.57 -8.34
N PHE A 230 -10.23 -10.24 -7.68
CA PHE A 230 -10.00 -11.04 -6.48
C PHE A 230 -10.31 -12.50 -6.78
N TYR A 231 -9.33 -13.35 -6.59
CA TYR A 231 -9.43 -14.79 -6.80
C TYR A 231 -9.32 -15.48 -5.46
N PHE A 232 -10.23 -16.40 -5.18
CA PHE A 232 -10.28 -17.12 -3.92
C PHE A 232 -10.41 -18.64 -4.13
N SER A 233 -9.65 -19.41 -3.35
CA SER A 233 -9.77 -20.86 -3.26
C SER A 233 -9.78 -21.29 -1.79
N ALA A 234 -10.89 -21.80 -1.33
CA ALA A 234 -11.04 -22.27 0.05
C ALA A 234 -10.07 -23.40 0.41
N SER A 235 -9.64 -24.18 -0.56
CA SER A 235 -8.71 -25.31 -0.39
C SER A 235 -7.25 -24.97 -0.72
N ASN A 236 -6.93 -23.69 -0.92
CA ASN A 236 -5.58 -23.24 -1.31
C ASN A 236 -4.98 -24.04 -2.47
N ARG A 237 -5.77 -24.27 -3.49
CA ARG A 237 -5.40 -25.12 -4.62
C ARG A 237 -4.67 -24.34 -5.69
N LYS A 238 -3.77 -25.01 -6.41
CA LYS A 238 -3.13 -24.49 -7.62
C LYS A 238 -3.71 -25.18 -8.88
N GLY A 239 -3.67 -24.49 -10.00
CA GLY A 239 -4.05 -25.01 -11.31
C GLY A 239 -5.39 -24.50 -11.81
N ALA A 240 -6.08 -25.31 -12.60
CA ALA A 240 -7.38 -24.92 -13.18
C ALA A 240 -8.45 -24.71 -12.10
N TYR A 241 -9.41 -23.83 -12.39
CA TYR A 241 -10.55 -23.61 -11.50
C TYR A 241 -11.28 -24.92 -11.20
N ALA A 242 -11.70 -25.08 -9.95
CA ALA A 242 -12.61 -26.14 -9.54
C ALA A 242 -13.87 -25.56 -8.93
N ASP A 243 -14.80 -26.46 -8.63
CA ASP A 243 -16.02 -26.10 -7.90
C ASP A 243 -15.66 -25.43 -6.58
N GLY A 244 -16.22 -24.25 -6.34
CA GLY A 244 -15.96 -23.43 -5.17
C GLY A 244 -14.80 -22.42 -5.28
N ASP A 245 -14.01 -22.47 -6.35
CA ASP A 245 -13.07 -21.36 -6.62
C ASP A 245 -13.85 -20.16 -7.20
N ILE A 246 -13.50 -18.95 -6.75
CA ILE A 246 -14.25 -17.74 -7.08
C ILE A 246 -13.32 -16.70 -7.67
N GLN A 247 -13.77 -16.00 -8.71
CA GLN A 247 -13.19 -14.78 -9.25
C GLN A 247 -14.23 -13.68 -9.19
N LEU A 248 -13.96 -12.64 -8.44
CA LEU A 248 -14.76 -11.41 -8.40
C LEU A 248 -13.96 -10.25 -8.97
N ILE A 249 -14.64 -9.34 -9.65
CA ILE A 249 -14.05 -8.15 -10.24
C ILE A 249 -14.79 -6.96 -9.66
N PHE A 250 -14.05 -6.09 -8.99
CA PHE A 250 -14.57 -4.86 -8.37
C PHE A 250 -14.11 -3.68 -9.23
N THR A 251 -15.01 -3.14 -10.03
CA THR A 251 -14.72 -2.03 -10.92
C THR A 251 -14.96 -0.70 -10.22
N TYR A 252 -13.97 0.19 -10.31
CA TYR A 252 -14.06 1.54 -9.74
C TYR A 252 -15.30 2.29 -10.24
N GLN A 253 -15.93 3.04 -9.34
CA GLN A 253 -17.02 3.96 -9.66
C GLN A 253 -16.87 5.25 -8.85
N GLU A 254 -17.09 6.38 -9.50
CA GLU A 254 -16.98 7.71 -8.90
C GLU A 254 -17.96 7.95 -7.74
N ASP A 255 -19.09 7.26 -7.75
CA ASP A 255 -20.11 7.35 -6.69
C ASP A 255 -19.74 6.56 -5.41
N GLY A 256 -18.54 5.96 -5.39
CA GLY A 256 -18.04 5.19 -4.25
C GLY A 256 -18.59 3.76 -4.15
N LYS A 257 -19.35 3.29 -5.13
CA LYS A 257 -19.98 1.97 -5.12
C LYS A 257 -19.45 1.09 -6.24
N PRO A 258 -18.40 0.32 -6.00
CA PRO A 258 -17.82 -0.55 -7.02
C PRO A 258 -18.86 -1.48 -7.62
N VAL A 259 -18.82 -1.66 -8.93
CA VAL A 259 -19.64 -2.71 -9.55
C VAL A 259 -18.92 -4.03 -9.41
N ILE A 260 -19.69 -5.06 -9.05
CA ILE A 260 -19.19 -6.42 -8.85
C ILE A 260 -19.58 -7.27 -10.05
N ALA A 261 -18.58 -7.88 -10.67
CA ALA A 261 -18.77 -8.91 -11.69
C ALA A 261 -18.11 -10.22 -11.25
N ALA A 262 -18.49 -11.31 -11.87
CA ALA A 262 -17.93 -12.63 -11.61
C ALA A 262 -17.20 -13.16 -12.84
N GLY A 263 -16.17 -13.97 -12.63
CA GLY A 263 -15.42 -14.63 -13.68
C GLY A 263 -16.26 -15.58 -14.53
N ALA A 264 -15.74 -15.95 -15.69
CA ALA A 264 -16.43 -16.81 -16.64
C ALA A 264 -16.30 -18.32 -16.34
N SER A 265 -15.44 -18.71 -15.41
CA SER A 265 -15.14 -20.10 -15.12
C SER A 265 -16.20 -20.74 -14.22
N GLY A 266 -16.61 -21.97 -14.51
CA GLY A 266 -17.63 -22.66 -13.72
C GLY A 266 -19.01 -21.99 -13.80
N SER A 267 -19.73 -22.00 -12.67
CA SER A 267 -21.08 -21.42 -12.52
C SER A 267 -21.09 -19.97 -12.02
N GLN A 268 -19.96 -19.30 -11.98
CA GLN A 268 -19.82 -18.01 -11.26
C GLN A 268 -20.75 -16.92 -11.81
N ARG A 269 -20.97 -16.87 -13.13
CA ARG A 269 -21.90 -15.91 -13.76
C ARG A 269 -23.36 -16.24 -13.45
N GLU A 270 -23.71 -17.52 -13.44
CA GLU A 270 -25.04 -17.95 -13.02
C GLU A 270 -25.25 -17.66 -11.53
N ASP A 271 -24.23 -17.88 -10.70
CA ASP A 271 -24.25 -17.56 -9.27
C ASP A 271 -24.45 -16.06 -9.04
N LEU A 272 -23.77 -15.19 -9.82
CA LEU A 272 -23.97 -13.74 -9.77
C LEU A 272 -25.40 -13.38 -10.16
N ALA A 273 -25.89 -13.92 -11.27
CA ALA A 273 -27.25 -13.68 -11.76
C ALA A 273 -28.33 -14.20 -10.78
N ALA A 274 -28.02 -15.24 -9.99
CA ALA A 274 -28.88 -15.78 -8.95
C ALA A 274 -28.79 -15.01 -7.63
N GLY A 275 -27.96 -13.96 -7.53
CA GLY A 275 -27.81 -13.13 -6.34
C GLY A 275 -26.94 -13.74 -5.23
N LYS A 276 -26.14 -14.75 -5.52
CA LYS A 276 -25.25 -15.39 -4.53
C LYS A 276 -24.26 -14.39 -3.91
N PHE A 277 -23.88 -13.35 -4.65
CA PHE A 277 -22.92 -12.34 -4.25
C PHE A 277 -23.55 -11.03 -3.72
N ASP A 278 -24.88 -10.97 -3.57
CA ASP A 278 -25.61 -9.78 -3.13
C ASP A 278 -25.27 -9.34 -1.69
N ASN A 279 -24.73 -10.24 -0.88
CA ASN A 279 -24.33 -9.97 0.50
C ASN A 279 -22.90 -9.39 0.62
N ILE A 280 -22.17 -9.28 -0.47
CA ILE A 280 -20.87 -8.62 -0.49
C ILE A 280 -21.08 -7.13 -0.31
N LYS A 281 -20.35 -6.54 0.64
CA LYS A 281 -20.28 -5.09 0.81
C LYS A 281 -18.97 -4.61 0.19
N SER A 282 -19.03 -3.56 -0.60
CA SER A 282 -17.84 -2.91 -1.18
C SER A 282 -18.04 -1.42 -1.25
N ALA A 283 -16.98 -0.67 -1.04
CA ALA A 283 -16.94 0.77 -1.21
C ALA A 283 -15.58 1.20 -1.75
N CYS A 284 -15.55 2.28 -2.51
CA CYS A 284 -14.31 2.87 -2.98
C CYS A 284 -14.31 4.39 -2.76
N THR A 285 -13.12 4.94 -2.58
CA THR A 285 -12.91 6.38 -2.40
C THR A 285 -11.75 6.83 -3.26
N THR A 286 -11.96 7.91 -4.02
CA THR A 286 -10.90 8.57 -4.78
C THR A 286 -10.03 9.40 -3.84
N THR A 287 -8.74 9.38 -4.08
CA THR A 287 -7.74 10.17 -3.37
C THR A 287 -6.89 10.96 -4.36
N ASP A 288 -6.05 11.86 -3.86
CA ASP A 288 -5.12 12.63 -4.71
C ASP A 288 -4.07 11.74 -5.41
N PHE A 289 -3.90 10.49 -4.98
CA PHE A 289 -2.88 9.56 -5.48
C PHE A 289 -3.44 8.36 -6.22
N GLY A 290 -4.77 8.18 -6.17
CA GLY A 290 -5.41 7.02 -6.75
C GLY A 290 -6.76 6.74 -6.10
N TRP A 291 -7.05 5.48 -5.85
CA TRP A 291 -8.29 5.10 -5.21
C TRP A 291 -8.10 3.95 -4.22
N TYR A 292 -8.95 3.96 -3.19
CA TYR A 292 -9.02 2.92 -2.19
C TYR A 292 -10.24 2.05 -2.43
N LEU A 293 -10.11 0.78 -2.11
CA LEU A 293 -11.19 -0.19 -2.17
C LEU A 293 -11.27 -0.93 -0.84
N GLU A 294 -12.47 -1.02 -0.30
CA GLU A 294 -12.75 -1.76 0.91
C GLU A 294 -13.87 -2.76 0.67
N ILE A 295 -13.68 -3.99 1.11
CA ILE A 295 -14.58 -5.11 0.82
C ILE A 295 -14.82 -5.94 2.06
N SER A 296 -16.06 -6.40 2.23
CA SER A 296 -16.47 -7.44 3.17
C SER A 296 -17.17 -8.56 2.41
N ILE A 297 -16.65 -9.78 2.51
CA ILE A 297 -17.21 -10.96 1.86
C ILE A 297 -17.58 -11.98 2.94
N PRO A 298 -18.87 -12.34 3.08
CA PRO A 298 -19.25 -13.40 4.00
C PRO A 298 -18.58 -14.73 3.67
N TRP A 299 -18.12 -15.46 4.68
CA TRP A 299 -17.49 -16.77 4.50
C TRP A 299 -18.42 -17.75 3.76
N GLU A 300 -19.72 -17.70 4.05
CA GLU A 300 -20.74 -18.48 3.35
C GLU A 300 -20.72 -18.20 1.83
N THR A 301 -20.56 -16.93 1.42
CA THR A 301 -20.47 -16.53 0.02
C THR A 301 -19.23 -17.10 -0.66
N LEU A 302 -18.12 -17.22 0.07
CA LEU A 302 -16.88 -17.85 -0.38
C LEU A 302 -16.92 -19.39 -0.34
N GLY A 303 -18.05 -19.99 0.09
CA GLY A 303 -18.18 -21.43 0.24
C GLY A 303 -17.35 -22.02 1.39
N VAL A 304 -17.07 -21.22 2.41
CA VAL A 304 -16.30 -21.63 3.58
C VAL A 304 -17.25 -21.92 4.73
N ASP A 305 -17.49 -23.19 5.00
CA ASP A 305 -18.33 -23.66 6.12
C ASP A 305 -17.56 -23.65 7.45
N GLU A 306 -16.27 -23.96 7.40
CA GLU A 306 -15.38 -23.96 8.57
C GLU A 306 -14.10 -23.17 8.23
N LEU A 307 -13.71 -22.28 9.15
CA LEU A 307 -12.48 -21.51 8.98
C LEU A 307 -11.28 -22.44 9.06
N SER A 308 -10.48 -22.45 8.01
CA SER A 308 -9.19 -23.13 7.96
C SER A 308 -8.06 -22.16 8.27
N ASP A 309 -6.87 -22.72 8.54
CA ASP A 309 -5.69 -21.90 8.81
C ASP A 309 -5.12 -21.22 7.55
N VAL A 310 -5.44 -21.73 6.36
CA VAL A 310 -4.86 -21.24 5.09
C VAL A 310 -5.89 -21.29 3.97
N PHE A 311 -5.99 -20.19 3.23
CA PHE A 311 -6.77 -20.03 1.99
C PHE A 311 -5.86 -19.59 0.85
N GLY A 312 -6.23 -19.89 -0.39
CA GLY A 312 -5.58 -19.36 -1.59
C GLY A 312 -6.23 -18.03 -2.01
N ILE A 313 -5.43 -17.00 -2.14
CA ILE A 313 -5.88 -15.69 -2.64
C ILE A 313 -4.90 -15.21 -3.71
N THR A 314 -5.44 -14.72 -4.82
CA THR A 314 -4.69 -13.95 -5.83
C THR A 314 -5.44 -12.65 -6.09
N VAL A 315 -4.70 -11.58 -6.25
CA VAL A 315 -5.27 -10.27 -6.57
C VAL A 315 -4.55 -9.71 -7.78
N LYS A 316 -5.31 -9.08 -8.68
CA LYS A 316 -4.79 -8.43 -9.88
C LYS A 316 -5.44 -7.05 -10.00
N GLN A 317 -4.63 -6.02 -10.17
CA GLN A 317 -5.10 -4.70 -10.55
C GLN A 317 -5.17 -4.62 -12.09
N ASN A 318 -6.28 -4.15 -12.59
CA ASN A 318 -6.42 -3.71 -13.98
C ASN A 318 -6.45 -2.18 -13.98
N ASP A 319 -5.69 -1.60 -14.90
CA ASP A 319 -5.54 -0.16 -15.09
C ASP A 319 -5.87 0.12 -16.56
N ASP A 320 -6.88 0.93 -16.83
CA ASP A 320 -7.26 1.31 -18.19
C ASP A 320 -6.46 2.53 -18.64
N PHE A 321 -5.40 2.27 -19.37
CA PHE A 321 -4.58 3.31 -19.98
C PHE A 321 -5.28 4.08 -21.11
N SER A 322 -6.47 3.67 -21.56
CA SER A 322 -7.17 4.35 -22.65
C SER A 322 -7.74 5.71 -22.24
N GLY A 323 -7.94 5.94 -20.94
CA GLY A 323 -8.31 7.24 -20.39
C GLY A 323 -7.15 8.25 -20.38
N ASP A 324 -5.91 7.76 -20.48
CA ASP A 324 -4.67 8.56 -20.42
C ASP A 324 -4.25 9.17 -21.78
N THR A 325 -5.08 9.05 -22.84
CA THR A 325 -4.80 9.59 -24.19
C THR A 325 -5.66 10.78 -24.58
#